data_a914a5de917b1d282c42847f0d03e788
#
_entry.id   a914a5de917b1d282c42847f0d03e788
#
_cell.length_a   1.000
_cell.length_b   1.000
_cell.length_c   1.000
_cell.angle_alpha   90.00
_cell.angle_beta   90.00
_cell.angle_gamma   90.00
#
_symmetry.space_group_name_H-M   'P 1'
#
loop_
_entity.id
_entity.type
_entity.pdbx_description
1 polymer ?
#
loop_
_entity_poly.entity_id
_entity_poly.type
_entity_poly.pdbx_seq_one_letter_code
_entity_poly.pdbx_strand_id
1 'polypeptide(L)'
;MLTRLIIMAFLSTALMLNMGCAVNPATGTPDLVFMSEDKEIKLGKELHEKIMASTPIYTDEKLQAYIERIGQKIVKNSHRPDLDYTFTIIDSPDINAFALPGGFIYINRGLLGYLQSEAQMAAVLAHEVGHVTGRHSVKQDAARKGSSVVTVLSVLTTGSTVVGDVTDLWGTAAVMGYGREMELEADSLGAEYLFNMGYNPKAMIEVIGVLKDHERFARRQARESGKKTATYHGVFSTHPRNDTRLQEVVAKAGELSAEQTGTDNVAEFRSQTEGMLFGVNYQPKTAKMAENNTHTHSKLGFSIDFPEGWEPENQRNQILAKAPDEHALLSIKVGMLRTPIAPDVYIKEALKIPTLTQSEPFSQFGLIGHTGIQPATDTHKFPTRIAVLYQNRRVYILQGIVQAEATVAENSENSSAAKTAKEETKDSDKESPNKSEPKTDDEQFMASIRTFRPSRSARRSTAKSKTLHYVKANERTTFALLAKHVNIGKYTEDQLRLLNGYYPRGEPKPGEWIKIVK
;
A
#
# COMPACT_ATOMS: atom_id res chain seq x y z
N MET A 1 -36.31 -30.38 41.88
CA MET A 1 -35.51 -29.14 41.86
C MET A 1 -34.01 -29.43 41.87
N LEU A 2 -33.54 -30.31 42.75
CA LEU A 2 -32.12 -30.68 42.89
C LEU A 2 -31.53 -31.29 41.62
N THR A 3 -32.23 -32.16 40.93
CA THR A 3 -31.77 -32.81 39.67
C THR A 3 -31.57 -31.81 38.52
N ARG A 4 -32.41 -30.77 38.42
CA ARG A 4 -32.27 -29.70 37.44
C ARG A 4 -31.06 -28.80 37.73
N LEU A 5 -30.75 -28.55 39.00
CA LEU A 5 -29.57 -27.80 39.42
C LEU A 5 -28.28 -28.57 39.13
N ILE A 6 -28.26 -29.89 39.35
CA ILE A 6 -27.11 -30.75 39.04
C ILE A 6 -26.88 -30.83 37.54
N ILE A 7 -27.91 -30.92 36.71
CA ILE A 7 -27.81 -30.93 35.25
C ILE A 7 -27.34 -29.57 34.74
N MET A 8 -27.82 -28.46 35.29
CA MET A 8 -27.33 -27.12 34.96
C MET A 8 -25.85 -26.91 35.37
N ALA A 9 -25.46 -27.39 36.56
CA ALA A 9 -24.07 -27.35 37.00
C ALA A 9 -23.16 -28.20 36.09
N PHE A 10 -23.60 -29.39 35.69
CA PHE A 10 -22.87 -30.26 34.76
C PHE A 10 -22.79 -29.69 33.35
N LEU A 11 -23.86 -29.06 32.86
CA LEU A 11 -23.84 -28.34 31.56
C LEU A 11 -22.93 -27.11 31.58
N SER A 12 -22.93 -26.35 32.69
CA SER A 12 -22.02 -25.19 32.83
C SER A 12 -20.57 -25.61 32.95
N THR A 13 -20.27 -26.73 33.63
CA THR A 13 -18.93 -27.29 33.74
C THR A 13 -18.44 -27.88 32.40
N ALA A 14 -19.34 -28.55 31.66
CA ALA A 14 -19.02 -29.04 30.31
C ALA A 14 -18.83 -27.89 29.28
N LEU A 15 -19.52 -26.77 29.47
CA LEU A 15 -19.34 -25.58 28.64
C LEU A 15 -18.00 -24.87 28.95
N MET A 16 -17.54 -24.92 30.20
CA MET A 16 -16.24 -24.37 30.61
C MET A 16 -15.05 -25.23 30.14
N LEU A 17 -15.25 -26.53 29.91
CA LEU A 17 -14.20 -27.44 29.41
C LEU A 17 -13.92 -27.32 27.91
N ASN A 18 -14.77 -26.60 27.17
CA ASN A 18 -14.52 -26.28 25.75
C ASN A 18 -13.92 -24.90 25.52
N MET A 19 -13.54 -24.15 26.56
CA MET A 19 -12.72 -22.97 26.42
C MET A 19 -11.27 -23.42 26.16
N GLY A 20 -10.95 -23.65 24.90
CA GLY A 20 -9.61 -24.04 24.48
C GLY A 20 -8.62 -22.92 24.79
N CYS A 21 -7.89 -23.07 25.89
CA CYS A 21 -6.64 -22.34 26.09
C CYS A 21 -5.65 -22.86 25.04
N ALA A 22 -5.37 -22.09 23.99
CA ALA A 22 -4.25 -22.37 23.13
C ALA A 22 -2.97 -22.02 23.90
N VAL A 23 -1.98 -22.89 23.81
CA VAL A 23 -0.65 -22.63 24.38
C VAL A 23 0.10 -21.75 23.38
N ASN A 24 0.76 -20.71 23.84
CA ASN A 24 1.69 -19.94 23.04
C ASN A 24 2.83 -20.84 22.56
N PRO A 25 3.01 -21.06 21.24
CA PRO A 25 4.03 -21.97 20.75
C PRO A 25 5.46 -21.56 21.12
N ALA A 26 5.68 -20.24 21.32
CA ALA A 26 7.00 -19.69 21.62
C ALA A 26 7.34 -19.70 23.12
N THR A 27 6.36 -19.46 24.01
CA THR A 27 6.61 -19.30 25.45
C THR A 27 6.09 -20.48 26.28
N GLY A 28 5.26 -21.35 25.69
CA GLY A 28 4.61 -22.45 26.42
C GLY A 28 3.53 -21.96 27.41
N THR A 29 3.24 -20.68 27.48
CA THR A 29 2.24 -20.13 28.40
C THR A 29 0.81 -20.26 27.83
N PRO A 30 -0.22 -20.44 28.67
CA PRO A 30 -1.60 -20.43 28.19
C PRO A 30 -1.98 -19.07 27.64
N ASP A 31 -2.40 -19.03 26.38
CA ASP A 31 -2.94 -17.83 25.73
C ASP A 31 -4.46 -17.92 25.61
N LEU A 32 -5.16 -16.84 25.95
CA LEU A 32 -6.59 -16.69 25.69
C LEU A 32 -6.80 -16.36 24.22
N VAL A 33 -6.62 -17.35 23.35
CA VAL A 33 -6.81 -17.24 21.92
C VAL A 33 -8.05 -18.01 21.50
N PHE A 34 -9.03 -17.32 20.91
CA PHE A 34 -10.29 -17.91 20.46
C PHE A 34 -10.29 -18.36 19.00
N MET A 35 -9.15 -18.24 18.31
CA MET A 35 -8.98 -18.61 16.90
C MET A 35 -8.12 -19.86 16.78
N SER A 36 -8.66 -20.90 16.11
CA SER A 36 -7.88 -22.09 15.76
C SER A 36 -6.82 -21.76 14.71
N GLU A 37 -5.79 -22.60 14.60
CA GLU A 37 -4.72 -22.45 13.62
C GLU A 37 -5.24 -22.47 12.18
N ASP A 38 -6.17 -23.38 11.85
CA ASP A 38 -6.79 -23.43 10.51
C ASP A 38 -7.52 -22.12 10.15
N LYS A 39 -8.19 -21.50 11.11
CA LYS A 39 -8.84 -20.19 10.90
C LYS A 39 -7.84 -19.08 10.75
N GLU A 40 -6.73 -19.12 11.50
CA GLU A 40 -5.61 -18.18 11.39
C GLU A 40 -5.00 -18.24 9.99
N ILE A 41 -4.68 -19.46 9.50
CA ILE A 41 -4.11 -19.68 8.17
C ILE A 41 -5.08 -19.22 7.08
N LYS A 42 -6.36 -19.58 7.18
CA LYS A 42 -7.38 -19.17 6.21
C LYS A 42 -7.51 -17.65 6.12
N LEU A 43 -7.56 -16.97 7.26
CA LEU A 43 -7.62 -15.51 7.33
C LEU A 43 -6.37 -14.88 6.68
N GLY A 44 -5.19 -15.40 7.01
CA GLY A 44 -3.94 -14.93 6.44
C GLY A 44 -3.90 -15.06 4.93
N LYS A 45 -4.36 -16.18 4.39
CA LYS A 45 -4.45 -16.42 2.95
C LYS A 45 -5.40 -15.43 2.26
N GLU A 46 -6.58 -15.19 2.81
CA GLU A 46 -7.54 -14.21 2.27
C GLU A 46 -6.96 -12.79 2.25
N LEU A 47 -6.20 -12.42 3.30
CA LEU A 47 -5.51 -11.13 3.35
C LEU A 47 -4.34 -11.05 2.37
N HIS A 48 -3.56 -12.12 2.24
CA HIS A 48 -2.47 -12.23 1.28
C HIS A 48 -2.97 -12.04 -0.16
N GLU A 49 -4.03 -12.73 -0.55
CA GLU A 49 -4.63 -12.60 -1.88
C GLU A 49 -5.04 -11.15 -2.17
N LYS A 50 -5.62 -10.46 -1.19
CA LYS A 50 -5.97 -9.03 -1.32
C LYS A 50 -4.75 -8.13 -1.47
N ILE A 51 -3.68 -8.38 -0.71
CA ILE A 51 -2.41 -7.63 -0.84
C ILE A 51 -1.82 -7.85 -2.23
N MET A 52 -1.72 -9.11 -2.69
CA MET A 52 -1.17 -9.43 -4.00
C MET A 52 -1.96 -8.80 -5.14
N ALA A 53 -3.29 -8.67 -5.00
CA ALA A 53 -4.15 -8.03 -5.98
C ALA A 53 -4.05 -6.50 -6.01
N SER A 54 -3.71 -5.86 -4.88
CA SER A 54 -3.82 -4.40 -4.71
C SER A 54 -2.49 -3.67 -4.53
N THR A 55 -1.40 -4.40 -4.27
CA THR A 55 -0.11 -3.82 -3.90
C THR A 55 0.96 -4.15 -4.95
N PRO A 56 1.74 -3.17 -5.42
CA PRO A 56 2.84 -3.45 -6.32
C PRO A 56 3.89 -4.35 -5.65
N ILE A 57 4.20 -5.47 -6.27
CA ILE A 57 5.23 -6.40 -5.82
C ILE A 57 6.54 -6.09 -6.55
N TYR A 58 7.66 -6.16 -5.85
CA TYR A 58 8.96 -5.96 -6.46
C TYR A 58 9.41 -7.20 -7.22
N THR A 59 9.66 -7.06 -8.52
CA THR A 59 9.84 -8.16 -9.46
C THR A 59 11.30 -8.58 -9.68
N ASP A 60 12.21 -8.25 -8.78
CA ASP A 60 13.60 -8.73 -8.81
C ASP A 60 13.66 -10.17 -8.29
N GLU A 61 13.69 -11.14 -9.20
CA GLU A 61 13.68 -12.56 -8.87
C GLU A 61 14.88 -12.99 -8.03
N LYS A 62 16.07 -12.40 -8.27
CA LYS A 62 17.29 -12.68 -7.52
C LYS A 62 17.15 -12.26 -6.06
N LEU A 63 16.69 -11.02 -5.85
CA LEU A 63 16.49 -10.48 -4.51
C LEU A 63 15.33 -11.19 -3.79
N GLN A 64 14.26 -11.53 -4.51
CA GLN A 64 13.14 -12.29 -3.95
C GLN A 64 13.59 -13.69 -3.48
N ALA A 65 14.35 -14.42 -4.30
CA ALA A 65 14.87 -15.72 -3.94
C ALA A 65 15.87 -15.64 -2.76
N TYR A 66 16.64 -14.56 -2.68
CA TYR A 66 17.56 -14.33 -1.58
C TYR A 66 16.80 -14.14 -0.25
N ILE A 67 15.78 -13.30 -0.23
CA ILE A 67 14.95 -13.05 0.96
C ILE A 67 14.20 -14.32 1.36
N GLU A 68 13.61 -15.02 0.41
CA GLU A 68 12.94 -16.30 0.65
C GLU A 68 13.89 -17.32 1.31
N ARG A 69 15.09 -17.47 0.79
CA ARG A 69 16.10 -18.39 1.33
C ARG A 69 16.47 -18.06 2.80
N ILE A 70 16.67 -16.78 3.10
CA ILE A 70 16.98 -16.35 4.48
C ILE A 70 15.76 -16.53 5.38
N GLY A 71 14.57 -16.17 4.91
CA GLY A 71 13.32 -16.35 5.62
C GLY A 71 13.05 -17.79 5.98
N GLN A 72 13.20 -18.72 5.03
CA GLN A 72 13.03 -20.15 5.27
C GLN A 72 14.07 -20.71 6.25
N LYS A 73 15.29 -20.16 6.27
CA LYS A 73 16.28 -20.51 7.28
C LYS A 73 15.85 -20.06 8.69
N ILE A 74 15.24 -18.88 8.81
CA ILE A 74 14.67 -18.39 10.08
C ILE A 74 13.55 -19.33 10.55
N VAL A 75 12.62 -19.66 9.66
CA VAL A 75 11.47 -20.52 9.97
C VAL A 75 11.91 -21.86 10.55
N LYS A 76 12.90 -22.52 9.95
CA LYS A 76 13.45 -23.80 10.44
C LYS A 76 14.02 -23.72 11.85
N ASN A 77 14.40 -22.54 12.31
CA ASN A 77 14.95 -22.27 13.64
C ASN A 77 13.93 -21.55 14.55
N SER A 78 12.67 -21.47 14.13
CA SER A 78 11.60 -20.81 14.86
C SER A 78 10.75 -21.80 15.67
N HIS A 79 9.85 -21.28 16.50
CA HIS A 79 8.93 -22.09 17.31
C HIS A 79 7.71 -22.64 16.56
N ARG A 80 7.54 -22.29 15.25
CA ARG A 80 6.48 -22.85 14.38
C ARG A 80 7.07 -23.22 13.01
N PRO A 81 8.00 -24.20 12.93
CA PRO A 81 8.67 -24.56 11.69
C PRO A 81 7.76 -25.30 10.69
N ASP A 82 6.66 -25.88 11.16
CA ASP A 82 5.73 -26.67 10.35
C ASP A 82 4.66 -25.82 9.66
N LEU A 83 4.58 -24.52 9.95
CA LEU A 83 3.71 -23.59 9.26
C LEU A 83 4.33 -23.17 7.92
N ASP A 84 3.51 -23.07 6.87
CA ASP A 84 3.94 -22.57 5.58
C ASP A 84 4.17 -21.05 5.63
N TYR A 85 5.42 -20.61 5.38
CA TYR A 85 5.77 -19.20 5.34
C TYR A 85 6.02 -18.74 3.92
N THR A 86 5.58 -17.53 3.63
CA THR A 86 5.85 -16.83 2.36
C THR A 86 6.43 -15.45 2.64
N PHE A 87 7.55 -15.13 2.01
CA PHE A 87 8.22 -13.84 2.13
C PHE A 87 8.05 -13.04 0.84
N THR A 88 7.60 -11.81 0.92
CA THR A 88 7.29 -10.98 -0.27
C THR A 88 7.91 -9.61 -0.16
N ILE A 89 8.58 -9.14 -1.23
CA ILE A 89 9.08 -7.77 -1.31
C ILE A 89 8.01 -6.87 -1.94
N ILE A 90 7.56 -5.88 -1.19
CA ILE A 90 6.67 -4.84 -1.71
C ILE A 90 7.48 -3.75 -2.41
N ASP A 91 7.07 -3.34 -3.62
CA ASP A 91 7.66 -2.21 -4.35
C ASP A 91 7.18 -0.87 -3.77
N SER A 92 7.56 -0.61 -2.53
CA SER A 92 7.33 0.65 -1.84
C SER A 92 8.65 1.28 -1.38
N PRO A 93 8.81 2.60 -1.51
CA PRO A 93 9.95 3.32 -0.96
C PRO A 93 9.87 3.50 0.57
N ASP A 94 8.75 3.14 1.19
CA ASP A 94 8.52 3.31 2.61
C ASP A 94 9.37 2.34 3.43
N ILE A 95 9.72 2.75 4.64
CA ILE A 95 10.51 1.93 5.58
C ILE A 95 9.53 1.15 6.42
N ASN A 96 9.22 -0.08 5.99
CA ASN A 96 8.28 -0.94 6.69
C ASN A 96 8.55 -2.42 6.42
N ALA A 97 8.16 -3.26 7.37
CA ALA A 97 7.95 -4.69 7.25
C ALA A 97 6.74 -5.07 8.10
N PHE A 98 6.08 -6.15 7.81
CA PHE A 98 4.94 -6.62 8.60
C PHE A 98 4.60 -8.08 8.30
N ALA A 99 3.96 -8.73 9.28
CA ALA A 99 3.45 -10.08 9.15
C ALA A 99 1.92 -10.13 9.18
N LEU A 100 1.33 -11.03 8.40
CA LEU A 100 -0.06 -11.43 8.53
C LEU A 100 -0.16 -12.76 9.30
N PRO A 101 -1.33 -13.08 9.87
CA PRO A 101 -1.59 -14.41 10.41
C PRO A 101 -1.26 -15.50 9.39
N GLY A 102 -0.87 -16.69 9.86
CA GLY A 102 -0.67 -17.83 8.97
C GLY A 102 0.62 -17.83 8.15
N GLY A 103 1.62 -17.00 8.50
CA GLY A 103 2.97 -17.11 7.94
C GLY A 103 3.29 -16.21 6.73
N PHE A 104 2.47 -15.24 6.39
CA PHE A 104 2.73 -14.32 5.29
C PHE A 104 3.50 -13.09 5.78
N ILE A 105 4.74 -12.92 5.32
CA ILE A 105 5.66 -11.86 5.75
C ILE A 105 6.02 -10.96 4.57
N TYR A 106 6.03 -9.66 4.82
CA TYR A 106 6.31 -8.63 3.82
C TYR A 106 7.41 -7.71 4.29
N ILE A 107 8.26 -7.32 3.35
CA ILE A 107 9.27 -6.29 3.56
C ILE A 107 9.23 -5.29 2.41
N ASN A 108 9.19 -4.01 2.74
CA ASN A 108 9.25 -2.97 1.73
C ASN A 108 10.67 -2.82 1.19
N ARG A 109 10.80 -2.66 -0.11
CA ARG A 109 12.08 -2.39 -0.78
C ARG A 109 12.80 -1.18 -0.18
N GLY A 110 12.04 -0.16 0.26
CA GLY A 110 12.60 1.01 0.93
C GLY A 110 13.40 0.66 2.18
N LEU A 111 12.91 -0.25 3.03
CA LEU A 111 13.63 -0.68 4.23
C LEU A 111 14.94 -1.39 3.88
N LEU A 112 14.92 -2.29 2.89
CA LEU A 112 16.12 -3.00 2.45
C LEU A 112 17.26 -2.05 2.06
N GLY A 113 16.94 -0.90 1.45
CA GLY A 113 17.94 0.09 1.07
C GLY A 113 18.76 0.65 2.23
N TYR A 114 18.19 0.71 3.42
CA TYR A 114 18.85 1.28 4.61
C TYR A 114 19.55 0.26 5.51
N LEU A 115 19.31 -1.03 5.31
CA LEU A 115 20.00 -2.09 6.03
C LEU A 115 21.44 -2.25 5.52
N GLN A 116 22.40 -2.59 6.39
CA GLN A 116 23.83 -2.65 6.08
C GLN A 116 24.37 -4.07 5.86
N SER A 117 23.62 -5.09 6.32
CA SER A 117 24.09 -6.49 6.31
C SER A 117 22.93 -7.47 6.15
N GLU A 118 23.28 -8.72 5.79
CA GLU A 118 22.35 -9.86 5.80
C GLU A 118 21.80 -10.10 7.21
N ALA A 119 22.64 -9.95 8.25
CA ALA A 119 22.19 -10.10 9.63
C ALA A 119 21.12 -9.07 10.00
N GLN A 120 21.23 -7.80 9.55
CA GLN A 120 20.19 -6.80 9.78
C GLN A 120 18.90 -7.13 9.02
N MET A 121 18.99 -7.62 7.78
CA MET A 121 17.81 -8.09 7.05
C MET A 121 17.19 -9.30 7.74
N ALA A 122 18.00 -10.27 8.15
CA ALA A 122 17.54 -11.43 8.91
C ALA A 122 16.90 -11.00 10.24
N ALA A 123 17.40 -9.96 10.90
CA ALA A 123 16.82 -9.41 12.13
C ALA A 123 15.41 -8.88 11.93
N VAL A 124 15.18 -8.13 10.84
CA VAL A 124 13.83 -7.66 10.47
C VAL A 124 12.90 -8.84 10.22
N LEU A 125 13.32 -9.79 9.39
CA LEU A 125 12.50 -10.97 9.06
C LEU A 125 12.25 -11.86 10.30
N ALA A 126 13.25 -12.01 11.18
CA ALA A 126 13.13 -12.79 12.41
C ALA A 126 12.16 -12.16 13.41
N HIS A 127 12.12 -10.83 13.50
CA HIS A 127 11.14 -10.09 14.27
C HIS A 127 9.72 -10.36 13.76
N GLU A 128 9.50 -10.31 12.44
CA GLU A 128 8.21 -10.62 11.82
C GLU A 128 7.80 -12.08 12.03
N VAL A 129 8.75 -13.02 11.90
CA VAL A 129 8.51 -14.42 12.26
C VAL A 129 8.16 -14.55 13.74
N GLY A 130 8.79 -13.75 14.63
CA GLY A 130 8.46 -13.67 16.05
C GLY A 130 6.99 -13.30 16.29
N HIS A 131 6.45 -12.35 15.53
CA HIS A 131 5.02 -12.01 15.60
C HIS A 131 4.10 -13.16 15.18
N VAL A 132 4.49 -13.94 14.17
CA VAL A 132 3.74 -15.12 13.73
C VAL A 132 3.82 -16.24 14.75
N THR A 133 5.02 -16.54 15.28
CA THR A 133 5.22 -17.61 16.25
C THR A 133 4.58 -17.29 17.60
N GLY A 134 4.62 -16.01 18.04
CA GLY A 134 3.92 -15.51 19.21
C GLY A 134 2.40 -15.36 18.99
N ARG A 135 1.89 -15.59 17.77
CA ARG A 135 0.46 -15.43 17.39
C ARG A 135 -0.09 -14.03 17.74
N HIS A 136 0.73 -12.99 17.65
CA HIS A 136 0.42 -11.65 18.13
C HIS A 136 -0.81 -11.04 17.46
N SER A 137 -0.99 -11.27 16.16
CA SER A 137 -2.19 -10.83 15.43
C SER A 137 -3.47 -11.46 15.99
N VAL A 138 -3.42 -12.73 16.37
CA VAL A 138 -4.57 -13.47 16.91
C VAL A 138 -4.86 -13.06 18.35
N LYS A 139 -3.83 -12.85 19.19
CA LYS A 139 -3.95 -12.32 20.55
C LYS A 139 -4.61 -10.94 20.56
N GLN A 140 -4.22 -10.10 19.63
CA GLN A 140 -4.76 -8.75 19.50
C GLN A 140 -6.24 -8.76 19.05
N ASP A 141 -6.66 -9.72 18.21
CA ASP A 141 -8.05 -9.93 17.84
C ASP A 141 -8.91 -10.38 19.05
N ALA A 142 -8.38 -11.28 19.86
CA ALA A 142 -9.07 -11.74 21.07
C ALA A 142 -9.32 -10.61 22.07
N ALA A 143 -8.41 -9.65 22.17
CA ALA A 143 -8.53 -8.51 23.08
C ALA A 143 -9.60 -7.49 22.63
N ARG A 144 -10.05 -7.53 21.40
CA ARG A 144 -10.95 -6.53 20.80
C ARG A 144 -12.08 -7.17 20.00
N LYS A 145 -13.11 -7.64 20.60
CA LYS A 145 -14.26 -8.26 19.91
C LYS A 145 -14.98 -7.29 18.97
N GLY A 146 -14.98 -7.55 17.69
CA GLY A 146 -16.07 -7.21 16.78
C GLY A 146 -15.82 -6.20 15.66
N SER A 147 -14.91 -6.44 14.72
CA SER A 147 -14.86 -5.59 13.52
C SER A 147 -14.17 -6.20 12.26
N SER A 148 -14.37 -5.61 11.10
CA SER A 148 -14.19 -6.22 9.78
C SER A 148 -12.82 -6.06 9.10
N VAL A 149 -12.55 -6.98 8.17
CA VAL A 149 -11.28 -7.25 7.47
C VAL A 149 -10.77 -6.11 6.56
N VAL A 150 -11.63 -5.17 6.17
CA VAL A 150 -11.33 -4.19 5.09
C VAL A 150 -10.28 -3.14 5.50
N THR A 151 -10.19 -2.81 6.76
CA THR A 151 -9.34 -1.71 7.24
C THR A 151 -7.86 -2.08 7.34
N VAL A 152 -7.54 -3.35 7.55
CA VAL A 152 -6.16 -3.85 7.65
C VAL A 152 -5.38 -3.60 6.37
N LEU A 153 -6.01 -3.84 5.22
CA LEU A 153 -5.33 -3.78 3.93
C LEU A 153 -4.85 -2.38 3.58
N SER A 154 -5.67 -1.36 3.86
CA SER A 154 -5.33 0.02 3.52
C SER A 154 -4.16 0.58 4.34
N VAL A 155 -3.99 0.13 5.57
CA VAL A 155 -2.93 0.59 6.47
C VAL A 155 -1.61 -0.13 6.23
N LEU A 156 -1.66 -1.44 6.03
CA LEU A 156 -0.48 -2.25 5.75
C LEU A 156 0.19 -1.83 4.43
N THR A 157 -0.61 -1.45 3.43
CA THR A 157 -0.10 -1.05 2.12
C THR A 157 0.33 0.41 2.04
N THR A 158 -0.24 1.31 2.85
CA THR A 158 0.01 2.76 2.76
C THR A 158 0.84 3.34 3.90
N GLY A 159 1.05 2.59 4.99
CA GLY A 159 1.74 3.09 6.18
C GLY A 159 1.05 4.27 6.86
N SER A 160 -0.21 4.56 6.50
CA SER A 160 -0.93 5.76 6.95
C SER A 160 -1.90 5.42 8.08
N THR A 161 -1.58 5.90 9.28
CA THR A 161 -2.44 5.80 10.45
C THR A 161 -3.47 6.92 10.48
N VAL A 162 -4.62 6.74 9.84
CA VAL A 162 -5.75 7.63 10.04
C VAL A 162 -6.81 6.93 10.84
N VAL A 163 -6.74 7.17 12.12
CA VAL A 163 -7.78 6.82 13.07
C VAL A 163 -8.92 7.81 12.91
N GLY A 164 -9.97 7.41 12.22
CA GLY A 164 -11.27 8.03 12.31
C GLY A 164 -12.26 6.89 12.42
N ASP A 165 -13.01 6.80 13.51
CA ASP A 165 -14.08 5.85 13.84
C ASP A 165 -14.01 4.50 13.11
N VAL A 166 -12.95 3.77 13.39
CA VAL A 166 -12.74 2.45 12.83
C VAL A 166 -13.29 1.45 13.83
N THR A 167 -14.46 0.96 13.54
CA THR A 167 -15.05 -0.17 14.26
C THR A 167 -14.46 -1.51 13.81
N ASP A 168 -13.38 -1.51 13.04
CA ASP A 168 -12.78 -2.70 12.46
C ASP A 168 -11.42 -3.04 13.05
N LEU A 169 -11.36 -4.17 13.65
CA LEU A 169 -10.35 -4.65 14.59
C LEU A 169 -8.97 -4.86 13.98
N TRP A 170 -8.93 -5.50 12.83
CA TRP A 170 -7.69 -5.81 12.14
C TRP A 170 -7.04 -4.54 11.59
N GLY A 171 -7.83 -3.59 11.13
CA GLY A 171 -7.36 -2.27 10.74
C GLY A 171 -6.75 -1.49 11.88
N THR A 172 -7.35 -1.58 13.06
CA THR A 172 -6.83 -0.91 14.24
C THR A 172 -5.57 -1.60 14.79
N ALA A 173 -5.46 -2.92 14.68
CA ALA A 173 -4.29 -3.67 15.12
C ALA A 173 -3.04 -3.35 14.29
N ALA A 174 -3.18 -3.39 12.97
CA ALA A 174 -2.09 -3.03 12.06
C ALA A 174 -1.78 -1.52 12.07
N VAL A 175 -2.75 -0.67 12.47
CA VAL A 175 -2.62 0.79 12.54
C VAL A 175 -2.05 1.27 13.87
N MET A 176 -2.44 0.64 14.97
CA MET A 176 -2.01 1.06 16.32
C MET A 176 -0.74 0.33 16.78
N GLY A 177 -0.24 -0.60 15.97
CA GLY A 177 0.88 -1.45 16.31
C GLY A 177 0.55 -2.51 17.35
N TYR A 178 1.45 -3.44 17.53
CA TYR A 178 1.37 -4.43 18.59
C TYR A 178 1.59 -3.78 19.96
N GLY A 179 0.99 -4.39 20.99
CA GLY A 179 1.24 -3.95 22.37
C GLY A 179 2.72 -4.13 22.74
N ARG A 180 3.17 -3.31 23.70
CA ARG A 180 4.57 -3.30 24.14
C ARG A 180 5.13 -4.69 24.45
N GLU A 181 4.36 -5.52 25.13
CA GLU A 181 4.80 -6.88 25.53
C GLU A 181 4.99 -7.79 24.32
N MET A 182 4.11 -7.68 23.31
CA MET A 182 4.23 -8.42 22.06
C MET A 182 5.45 -8.00 21.25
N GLU A 183 5.79 -6.72 21.28
CA GLU A 183 7.00 -6.21 20.63
C GLU A 183 8.28 -6.74 21.31
N LEU A 184 8.29 -6.76 22.65
CA LEU A 184 9.42 -7.32 23.42
C LEU A 184 9.56 -8.82 23.18
N GLU A 185 8.46 -9.55 23.12
CA GLU A 185 8.45 -10.98 22.78
C GLU A 185 9.01 -11.21 21.37
N ALA A 186 8.54 -10.44 20.36
CA ALA A 186 9.01 -10.55 18.99
C ALA A 186 10.52 -10.21 18.85
N ASP A 187 10.99 -9.19 19.57
CA ASP A 187 12.40 -8.81 19.60
C ASP A 187 13.28 -9.92 20.24
N SER A 188 12.81 -10.51 21.35
CA SER A 188 13.52 -11.59 22.05
C SER A 188 13.60 -12.85 21.18
N LEU A 189 12.48 -13.24 20.56
CA LEU A 189 12.42 -14.36 19.65
C LEU A 189 13.29 -14.12 18.41
N GLY A 190 13.24 -12.91 17.84
CA GLY A 190 14.07 -12.54 16.71
C GLY A 190 15.57 -12.65 17.01
N ALA A 191 16.01 -12.18 18.19
CA ALA A 191 17.41 -12.30 18.62
C ALA A 191 17.84 -13.78 18.80
N GLU A 192 16.95 -14.60 19.36
CA GLU A 192 17.18 -16.04 19.52
C GLU A 192 17.29 -16.75 18.16
N TYR A 193 16.40 -16.45 17.22
CA TYR A 193 16.45 -17.04 15.88
C TYR A 193 17.72 -16.66 15.14
N LEU A 194 18.19 -15.41 15.27
CA LEU A 194 19.46 -14.97 14.72
C LEU A 194 20.63 -15.78 15.28
N PHE A 195 20.66 -15.94 16.60
CA PHE A 195 21.69 -16.70 17.29
C PHE A 195 21.73 -18.17 16.80
N ASN A 196 20.57 -18.84 16.78
CA ASN A 196 20.43 -20.22 16.32
C ASN A 196 20.87 -20.42 14.87
N MET A 197 20.79 -19.37 14.06
CA MET A 197 21.24 -19.38 12.66
C MET A 197 22.72 -19.03 12.48
N GLY A 198 23.42 -18.66 13.54
CA GLY A 198 24.81 -18.21 13.51
C GLY A 198 25.01 -16.78 13.01
N TYR A 199 23.95 -15.95 13.02
CA TYR A 199 24.07 -14.51 12.82
C TYR A 199 24.42 -13.78 14.12
N ASN A 200 24.92 -12.56 13.96
CA ASN A 200 25.20 -11.68 15.08
C ASN A 200 23.88 -11.16 15.69
N PRO A 201 23.52 -11.51 16.94
CA PRO A 201 22.27 -11.05 17.55
C PRO A 201 22.20 -9.52 17.75
N LYS A 202 23.37 -8.83 17.75
CA LYS A 202 23.44 -7.36 17.81
C LYS A 202 22.81 -6.68 16.60
N ALA A 203 22.61 -7.40 15.50
CA ALA A 203 21.89 -6.89 14.34
C ALA A 203 20.47 -6.38 14.68
N MET A 204 19.79 -6.95 15.70
CA MET A 204 18.53 -6.42 16.21
C MET A 204 18.67 -4.99 16.74
N ILE A 205 19.73 -4.72 17.51
CA ILE A 205 20.02 -3.40 18.07
C ILE A 205 20.31 -2.40 16.93
N GLU A 206 21.07 -2.84 15.94
CA GLU A 206 21.46 -2.03 14.79
C GLU A 206 20.23 -1.63 13.95
N VAL A 207 19.30 -2.56 13.70
CA VAL A 207 18.03 -2.28 13.02
C VAL A 207 17.22 -1.23 13.78
N ILE A 208 17.07 -1.37 15.11
CA ILE A 208 16.39 -0.36 15.94
C ILE A 208 17.10 0.99 15.81
N GLY A 209 18.43 1.01 15.74
CA GLY A 209 19.23 2.21 15.48
C GLY A 209 18.88 2.87 14.15
N VAL A 210 18.84 2.12 13.05
CA VAL A 210 18.43 2.59 11.72
C VAL A 210 17.06 3.24 11.78
N LEU A 211 16.08 2.56 12.37
CA LEU A 211 14.72 3.08 12.49
C LEU A 211 14.66 4.37 13.33
N LYS A 212 15.42 4.44 14.42
CA LYS A 212 15.54 5.62 15.29
C LYS A 212 16.10 6.83 14.55
N ASP A 213 17.09 6.63 13.71
CA ASP A 213 17.69 7.71 12.93
C ASP A 213 16.73 8.23 11.86
N HIS A 214 15.95 7.36 11.24
CA HIS A 214 14.86 7.77 10.35
C HIS A 214 13.80 8.62 11.06
N GLU A 215 13.40 8.26 12.26
CA GLU A 215 12.47 9.06 13.06
C GLU A 215 13.04 10.45 13.39
N ARG A 216 14.31 10.51 13.80
CA ARG A 216 15.00 11.78 14.07
C ARG A 216 15.05 12.68 12.84
N PHE A 217 15.34 12.09 11.69
CA PHE A 217 15.37 12.80 10.42
C PHE A 217 13.99 13.34 10.04
N ALA A 218 12.95 12.52 10.13
CA ALA A 218 11.58 12.92 9.85
C ALA A 218 11.10 14.07 10.78
N ARG A 219 11.42 13.99 12.07
CA ARG A 219 11.13 15.06 13.05
C ARG A 219 11.85 16.36 12.72
N ARG A 220 13.11 16.29 12.27
CA ARG A 220 13.85 17.47 11.83
C ARG A 220 13.21 18.10 10.59
N GLN A 221 12.86 17.30 9.58
CA GLN A 221 12.17 17.80 8.38
C GLN A 221 10.83 18.48 8.71
N ALA A 222 10.05 17.91 9.62
CA ALA A 222 8.78 18.48 10.05
C ALA A 222 8.97 19.86 10.71
N ARG A 223 9.97 19.99 11.61
CA ARG A 223 10.30 21.27 12.27
C ARG A 223 10.72 22.34 11.24
N GLU A 224 11.62 22.00 10.32
CA GLU A 224 12.12 22.92 9.29
C GLU A 224 11.05 23.34 8.27
N SER A 225 10.02 22.53 8.09
CA SER A 225 8.89 22.82 7.20
C SER A 225 7.71 23.52 7.88
N GLY A 226 7.81 23.82 9.18
CA GLY A 226 6.72 24.42 9.97
C GLY A 226 5.49 23.52 10.13
N LYS A 227 5.59 22.25 9.78
CA LYS A 227 4.50 21.28 9.93
C LYS A 227 4.55 20.70 11.35
N LYS A 228 3.36 20.53 11.97
CA LYS A 228 3.26 19.69 13.18
C LYS A 228 3.90 18.34 12.84
N THR A 229 4.73 17.82 13.73
CA THR A 229 5.30 16.49 13.60
C THR A 229 4.16 15.50 13.36
N ALA A 230 3.91 15.18 12.12
CA ALA A 230 3.07 14.03 11.83
C ALA A 230 3.80 12.82 12.46
N THR A 231 3.06 11.98 13.17
CA THR A 231 3.56 10.68 13.58
C THR A 231 4.22 10.04 12.37
N TYR A 232 5.48 9.65 12.47
CA TYR A 232 6.20 9.04 11.36
C TYR A 232 5.42 7.80 10.91
N HIS A 233 4.93 7.84 9.67
CA HIS A 233 4.20 6.74 9.07
C HIS A 233 5.23 5.76 8.47
N GLY A 234 5.52 4.73 9.18
CA GLY A 234 6.45 3.68 8.80
C GLY A 234 6.42 2.60 9.87
N VAL A 235 7.49 1.81 9.95
CA VAL A 235 7.61 0.71 10.91
C VAL A 235 7.20 1.07 12.35
N PHE A 236 7.36 2.33 12.80
CA PHE A 236 6.92 2.75 14.14
C PHE A 236 5.41 2.92 14.30
N SER A 237 4.64 2.92 13.22
CA SER A 237 3.18 2.92 13.35
C SER A 237 2.65 1.50 13.61
N THR A 238 3.35 0.51 13.08
CA THR A 238 3.04 -0.92 13.27
C THR A 238 3.81 -1.52 14.46
N HIS A 239 4.99 -0.96 14.79
CA HIS A 239 5.88 -1.41 15.87
C HIS A 239 6.29 -0.24 16.76
N PRO A 240 5.45 0.14 17.74
CA PRO A 240 5.70 1.30 18.59
C PRO A 240 7.02 1.23 19.34
N ARG A 241 7.76 2.31 19.26
CA ARG A 241 9.03 2.45 19.93
C ARG A 241 8.89 2.58 21.44
N ASN A 242 9.78 1.91 22.16
CA ASN A 242 9.89 1.99 23.61
C ASN A 242 11.37 1.92 24.01
N ASP A 243 11.82 2.81 24.89
CA ASP A 243 13.20 2.77 25.41
C ASP A 243 13.48 1.48 26.19
N THR A 244 12.46 0.87 26.80
CA THR A 244 12.57 -0.44 27.44
C THR A 244 12.84 -1.55 26.44
N ARG A 245 12.20 -1.53 25.25
CA ARG A 245 12.52 -2.47 24.15
C ARG A 245 14.01 -2.49 23.87
N LEU A 246 14.59 -1.30 23.66
CA LEU A 246 16.01 -1.19 23.37
C LEU A 246 16.87 -1.77 24.48
N GLN A 247 16.53 -1.50 25.76
CA GLN A 247 17.28 -2.06 26.90
C GLN A 247 17.20 -3.58 26.98
N GLU A 248 16.03 -4.15 26.79
CA GLU A 248 15.82 -5.61 26.85
C GLU A 248 16.47 -6.32 25.66
N VAL A 249 16.37 -5.76 24.44
CA VAL A 249 17.06 -6.29 23.25
C VAL A 249 18.58 -6.23 23.44
N VAL A 250 19.11 -5.13 24.02
CA VAL A 250 20.55 -5.02 24.33
C VAL A 250 20.99 -6.10 25.32
N ALA A 251 20.20 -6.31 26.39
CA ALA A 251 20.50 -7.36 27.36
C ALA A 251 20.49 -8.74 26.72
N LYS A 252 19.42 -9.10 26.00
CA LYS A 252 19.28 -10.41 25.34
C LYS A 252 20.34 -10.64 24.28
N ALA A 253 20.60 -9.68 23.41
CA ALA A 253 21.65 -9.77 22.40
C ALA A 253 23.05 -9.84 23.04
N GLY A 254 23.25 -9.20 24.19
CA GLY A 254 24.47 -9.26 24.98
C GLY A 254 24.72 -10.66 25.55
N GLU A 255 23.71 -11.27 26.15
CA GLU A 255 23.76 -12.66 26.64
C GLU A 255 24.16 -13.62 25.52
N LEU A 256 23.40 -13.61 24.40
CA LEU A 256 23.64 -14.50 23.27
C LEU A 256 25.02 -14.25 22.62
N SER A 257 25.45 -12.99 22.50
CA SER A 257 26.76 -12.66 21.92
C SER A 257 27.95 -13.02 22.80
N ALA A 258 27.74 -13.23 24.10
CA ALA A 258 28.77 -13.70 24.99
C ALA A 258 29.09 -15.17 24.73
N GLU A 259 28.15 -15.96 24.24
CA GLU A 259 28.31 -17.36 23.90
C GLU A 259 28.96 -17.56 22.52
N GLN A 260 28.56 -16.74 21.53
CA GLN A 260 29.06 -16.86 20.16
C GLN A 260 29.00 -15.51 19.43
N THR A 261 30.11 -15.15 18.76
CA THR A 261 30.13 -14.06 17.78
C THR A 261 29.61 -14.57 16.44
N GLY A 262 28.42 -14.14 16.05
CA GLY A 262 27.81 -14.52 14.78
C GLY A 262 28.37 -13.73 13.58
N THR A 263 27.88 -14.05 12.39
CA THR A 263 28.26 -13.40 11.14
C THR A 263 27.29 -12.30 10.74
N ASP A 264 27.78 -11.28 10.04
CA ASP A 264 26.95 -10.18 9.50
C ASP A 264 26.69 -10.35 8.00
N ASN A 265 27.53 -11.09 7.26
CA ASN A 265 27.44 -11.34 5.82
C ASN A 265 27.24 -10.06 4.97
N VAL A 266 28.00 -9.01 5.29
CA VAL A 266 27.90 -7.69 4.62
C VAL A 266 28.18 -7.78 3.11
N ALA A 267 29.18 -8.59 2.71
CA ALA A 267 29.55 -8.72 1.30
C ALA A 267 28.46 -9.38 0.47
N GLU A 268 27.81 -10.41 1.01
CA GLU A 268 26.67 -11.08 0.34
C GLU A 268 25.50 -10.13 0.19
N PHE A 269 25.07 -9.46 1.27
CA PHE A 269 24.00 -8.48 1.23
C PHE A 269 24.23 -7.39 0.19
N ARG A 270 25.46 -6.85 0.13
CA ARG A 270 25.87 -5.87 -0.88
C ARG A 270 25.68 -6.42 -2.30
N SER A 271 26.13 -7.63 -2.54
CA SER A 271 26.04 -8.30 -3.84
C SER A 271 24.59 -8.53 -4.29
N GLN A 272 23.70 -8.79 -3.33
CA GLN A 272 22.28 -9.05 -3.60
C GLN A 272 21.47 -7.76 -3.80
N THR A 273 21.90 -6.65 -3.19
CA THR A 273 21.18 -5.36 -3.26
C THR A 273 21.81 -4.35 -4.24
N GLU A 274 22.94 -4.68 -4.88
CA GLU A 274 23.54 -3.88 -5.96
C GLU A 274 22.56 -3.72 -7.12
N GLY A 275 22.30 -2.49 -7.55
CA GLY A 275 21.35 -2.16 -8.62
C GLY A 275 19.88 -2.13 -8.20
N MET A 276 19.55 -2.44 -6.94
CA MET A 276 18.18 -2.37 -6.45
C MET A 276 17.60 -0.96 -6.64
N LEU A 277 16.35 -0.85 -7.04
CA LEU A 277 15.67 0.43 -7.16
C LEU A 277 15.65 1.19 -5.83
N PHE A 278 15.88 2.50 -5.87
CA PHE A 278 15.86 3.38 -4.71
C PHE A 278 14.82 4.50 -4.87
N GLY A 279 14.05 4.75 -3.82
CA GLY A 279 12.98 5.73 -3.85
C GLY A 279 11.78 5.27 -4.69
N VAL A 280 11.11 6.19 -5.34
CA VAL A 280 9.90 5.87 -6.12
C VAL A 280 10.29 5.14 -7.41
N ASN A 281 9.59 4.03 -7.71
CA ASN A 281 9.72 3.33 -8.98
C ASN A 281 9.00 4.11 -10.08
N TYR A 282 9.79 4.72 -10.97
CA TYR A 282 9.28 5.38 -12.16
C TYR A 282 9.23 4.36 -13.31
N GLN A 283 8.11 3.63 -13.41
CA GLN A 283 7.89 2.79 -14.60
C GLN A 283 7.83 3.70 -15.84
N PRO A 284 8.65 3.46 -16.87
CA PRO A 284 8.47 4.14 -18.14
C PRO A 284 7.10 3.78 -18.71
N LYS A 285 6.35 4.78 -19.18
CA LYS A 285 5.07 4.55 -19.84
C LYS A 285 5.29 3.67 -21.07
N THR A 286 5.07 2.36 -20.95
CA THR A 286 4.89 1.48 -22.10
C THR A 286 3.43 1.59 -22.56
N ALA A 287 3.12 2.64 -23.26
CA ALA A 287 2.11 2.70 -24.30
C ALA A 287 2.31 4.04 -25.03
N LYS A 288 2.55 3.99 -26.32
CA LYS A 288 2.22 5.09 -27.22
C LYS A 288 0.71 5.33 -27.11
N MET A 289 0.31 6.17 -26.16
CA MET A 289 -1.05 6.70 -26.17
C MET A 289 -1.05 7.92 -27.07
N ALA A 290 -1.99 7.93 -27.98
CA ALA A 290 -2.23 9.04 -28.90
C ALA A 290 -2.23 10.37 -28.17
N GLU A 291 -1.61 11.37 -28.75
CA GLU A 291 -1.32 12.69 -28.15
C GLU A 291 -2.54 13.59 -27.94
N ASN A 292 -3.78 13.13 -28.10
CA ASN A 292 -4.97 13.96 -28.16
C ASN A 292 -5.91 13.68 -26.99
N ASN A 293 -6.31 14.76 -26.29
CA ASN A 293 -7.32 14.87 -25.24
C ASN A 293 -6.95 14.43 -23.81
N THR A 294 -5.68 14.27 -23.45
CA THR A 294 -5.32 14.03 -22.05
C THR A 294 -5.33 15.31 -21.24
N HIS A 295 -6.26 15.43 -20.31
CA HIS A 295 -6.24 16.49 -19.30
C HIS A 295 -5.48 16.05 -18.06
N THR A 296 -4.48 16.83 -17.64
CA THR A 296 -3.68 16.56 -16.42
C THR A 296 -3.89 17.68 -15.41
N HIS A 297 -4.40 17.31 -14.24
CA HIS A 297 -4.59 18.26 -13.14
C HIS A 297 -3.53 18.05 -12.06
N SER A 298 -2.44 18.82 -12.13
CA SER A 298 -1.27 18.69 -11.24
C SER A 298 -1.58 18.88 -9.74
N LYS A 299 -2.47 19.82 -9.40
CA LYS A 299 -2.86 20.14 -8.01
C LYS A 299 -3.70 19.03 -7.36
N LEU A 300 -4.64 18.44 -8.11
CA LEU A 300 -5.50 17.35 -7.64
C LEU A 300 -4.87 15.98 -7.87
N GLY A 301 -3.79 15.90 -8.64
CA GLY A 301 -2.94 14.72 -8.76
C GLY A 301 -3.53 13.61 -9.63
N PHE A 302 -4.15 13.93 -10.77
CA PHE A 302 -4.65 12.94 -11.72
C PHE A 302 -4.53 13.37 -13.18
N SER A 303 -4.63 12.40 -14.07
CA SER A 303 -4.82 12.60 -15.51
C SER A 303 -5.99 11.75 -15.98
N ILE A 304 -6.71 12.25 -16.98
CA ILE A 304 -7.83 11.57 -17.63
C ILE A 304 -7.86 11.96 -19.10
N ASP A 305 -8.31 11.05 -19.93
CA ASP A 305 -8.54 11.32 -21.35
C ASP A 305 -10.05 11.54 -21.55
N PHE A 306 -10.44 12.74 -21.99
CA PHE A 306 -11.83 13.05 -22.32
C PHE A 306 -12.16 12.62 -23.75
N PRO A 307 -13.44 12.43 -24.09
CA PRO A 307 -13.85 12.21 -25.47
C PRO A 307 -13.41 13.37 -26.38
N GLU A 308 -13.30 13.12 -27.67
CA GLU A 308 -12.89 14.15 -28.63
C GLU A 308 -13.89 15.32 -28.64
N GLY A 309 -13.36 16.54 -28.63
CA GLY A 309 -14.16 17.75 -28.61
C GLY A 309 -14.70 18.21 -27.26
N TRP A 310 -14.49 17.40 -26.18
CA TRP A 310 -14.91 17.82 -24.85
C TRP A 310 -13.93 18.82 -24.25
N GLU A 311 -14.44 19.93 -23.69
CA GLU A 311 -13.64 20.97 -23.09
C GLU A 311 -13.68 20.89 -21.56
N PRO A 312 -12.53 20.58 -20.90
CA PRO A 312 -12.46 20.56 -19.45
C PRO A 312 -12.30 21.96 -18.85
N GLU A 313 -13.20 22.33 -17.97
CA GLU A 313 -13.15 23.55 -17.17
C GLU A 313 -12.70 23.25 -15.74
N ASN A 314 -11.65 23.92 -15.30
CA ASN A 314 -11.15 23.80 -13.92
C ASN A 314 -11.92 24.74 -12.99
N GLN A 315 -12.70 24.16 -12.08
CA GLN A 315 -13.36 24.90 -11.01
C GLN A 315 -12.63 24.66 -9.67
N ARG A 316 -12.95 25.43 -8.64
CA ARG A 316 -12.19 25.46 -7.37
C ARG A 316 -11.95 24.08 -6.74
N ASN A 317 -12.93 23.17 -6.80
CA ASN A 317 -12.89 21.84 -6.18
C ASN A 317 -13.31 20.71 -7.12
N GLN A 318 -13.52 20.99 -8.40
CA GLN A 318 -13.94 20.00 -9.40
C GLN A 318 -13.44 20.38 -10.79
N ILE A 319 -13.43 19.41 -11.67
CA ILE A 319 -13.29 19.61 -13.10
C ILE A 319 -14.61 19.23 -13.72
N LEU A 320 -15.05 20.03 -14.65
CA LEU A 320 -16.26 19.81 -15.42
C LEU A 320 -15.88 19.78 -16.89
N ALA A 321 -16.10 18.67 -17.58
CA ALA A 321 -15.94 18.59 -19.02
C ALA A 321 -17.33 18.43 -19.67
N LYS A 322 -17.58 19.22 -20.70
CA LYS A 322 -18.85 19.23 -21.42
C LYS A 322 -18.66 18.72 -22.84
N ALA A 323 -19.64 18.00 -23.34
CA ALA A 323 -19.74 17.68 -24.75
C ALA A 323 -19.89 18.96 -25.60
N PRO A 324 -19.50 18.99 -26.88
CA PRO A 324 -19.55 20.17 -27.74
C PRO A 324 -20.94 20.79 -27.88
N ASP A 325 -21.97 19.98 -27.82
CA ASP A 325 -23.40 20.36 -27.88
C ASP A 325 -24.05 20.46 -26.50
N GLU A 326 -23.26 20.35 -25.44
CA GLU A 326 -23.67 20.39 -24.03
C GLU A 326 -24.70 19.32 -23.61
N HIS A 327 -25.00 18.32 -24.44
CA HIS A 327 -25.95 17.25 -24.10
C HIS A 327 -25.48 16.35 -22.98
N ALA A 328 -24.17 16.27 -22.76
CA ALA A 328 -23.55 15.44 -21.73
C ALA A 328 -22.40 16.17 -21.01
N LEU A 329 -22.19 15.81 -19.77
CA LEU A 329 -21.08 16.34 -18.96
C LEU A 329 -20.46 15.26 -18.08
N LEU A 330 -19.15 15.35 -17.88
CA LEU A 330 -18.38 14.53 -16.92
C LEU A 330 -17.78 15.44 -15.86
N SER A 331 -18.20 15.27 -14.61
CA SER A 331 -17.64 15.98 -13.48
C SER A 331 -16.66 15.09 -12.69
N ILE A 332 -15.57 15.68 -12.22
CA ILE A 332 -14.58 15.00 -11.38
C ILE A 332 -14.39 15.83 -10.12
N LYS A 333 -14.80 15.30 -8.99
CA LYS A 333 -14.62 15.89 -7.66
C LYS A 333 -13.54 15.12 -6.89
N VAL A 334 -12.76 15.85 -6.11
CA VAL A 334 -11.73 15.25 -5.27
C VAL A 334 -12.03 15.58 -3.82
N GLY A 335 -12.14 14.55 -3.01
CA GLY A 335 -12.35 14.64 -1.58
C GLY A 335 -11.25 13.91 -0.80
N MET A 336 -11.41 13.94 0.51
CA MET A 336 -10.58 13.16 1.44
C MET A 336 -11.44 12.10 2.09
N LEU A 337 -10.99 10.89 2.04
CA LEU A 337 -11.61 9.77 2.76
C LEU A 337 -11.39 10.02 4.26
N ARG A 338 -12.44 10.31 4.98
CA ARG A 338 -12.38 10.54 6.44
C ARG A 338 -12.36 9.24 7.20
N THR A 339 -13.14 8.27 6.73
CA THR A 339 -13.26 6.93 7.27
C THR A 339 -12.98 5.95 6.14
N PRO A 340 -12.13 4.93 6.35
CA PRO A 340 -11.91 3.90 5.34
C PRO A 340 -13.17 3.04 5.24
N ILE A 341 -13.89 3.23 4.15
CA ILE A 341 -15.05 2.43 3.77
C ILE A 341 -14.84 1.95 2.33
N ALA A 342 -15.45 0.83 1.97
CA ALA A 342 -15.38 0.32 0.62
C ALA A 342 -16.00 1.33 -0.38
N PRO A 343 -15.53 1.39 -1.65
CA PRO A 343 -16.03 2.36 -2.62
C PRO A 343 -17.54 2.26 -2.87
N ASP A 344 -18.12 1.07 -2.85
CA ASP A 344 -19.57 0.85 -2.96
C ASP A 344 -20.33 1.36 -1.73
N VAL A 345 -19.76 1.17 -0.54
CA VAL A 345 -20.31 1.73 0.72
C VAL A 345 -20.23 3.26 0.71
N TYR A 346 -19.11 3.83 0.20
CA TYR A 346 -18.99 5.28 0.04
C TYR A 346 -20.08 5.87 -0.86
N ILE A 347 -20.41 5.18 -1.95
CA ILE A 347 -21.50 5.60 -2.84
C ILE A 347 -22.83 5.61 -2.08
N LYS A 348 -23.12 4.55 -1.33
CA LYS A 348 -24.38 4.43 -0.57
C LYS A 348 -24.49 5.42 0.58
N GLU A 349 -23.44 5.53 1.40
CA GLU A 349 -23.50 6.25 2.67
C GLU A 349 -23.06 7.71 2.55
N ALA A 350 -21.94 7.98 1.86
CA ALA A 350 -21.40 9.33 1.76
C ALA A 350 -22.03 10.13 0.61
N LEU A 351 -22.28 9.51 -0.55
CA LEU A 351 -22.96 10.16 -1.67
C LEU A 351 -24.49 10.07 -1.57
N LYS A 352 -25.03 9.29 -0.62
CA LYS A 352 -26.48 9.09 -0.44
C LYS A 352 -27.18 8.50 -1.67
N ILE A 353 -26.51 7.61 -2.38
CA ILE A 353 -27.03 6.90 -3.55
C ILE A 353 -27.30 5.45 -3.15
N PRO A 354 -28.53 5.10 -2.75
CA PRO A 354 -28.81 3.79 -2.16
C PRO A 354 -28.78 2.64 -3.18
N THR A 355 -29.08 2.93 -4.45
CA THR A 355 -29.25 1.90 -5.48
C THR A 355 -28.48 2.29 -6.74
N LEU A 356 -27.74 1.32 -7.27
CA LEU A 356 -27.07 1.41 -8.56
C LEU A 356 -27.48 0.21 -9.43
N THR A 357 -27.68 0.46 -10.71
CA THR A 357 -27.73 -0.58 -11.74
C THR A 357 -26.35 -0.72 -12.38
N GLN A 358 -26.05 -1.86 -13.02
CA GLN A 358 -24.72 -2.16 -13.59
C GLN A 358 -23.59 -1.88 -12.58
N SER A 359 -23.81 -2.28 -11.33
CA SER A 359 -22.93 -2.02 -10.21
C SER A 359 -21.81 -3.04 -10.16
N GLU A 360 -20.56 -2.60 -10.33
CA GLU A 360 -19.38 -3.48 -10.36
C GLU A 360 -18.16 -2.85 -9.70
N PRO A 361 -17.34 -3.64 -9.00
CA PRO A 361 -16.02 -3.20 -8.56
C PRO A 361 -15.09 -3.13 -9.77
N PHE A 362 -14.15 -2.18 -9.76
CA PHE A 362 -13.09 -2.12 -10.75
C PHE A 362 -11.79 -1.58 -10.16
N SER A 363 -10.68 -1.94 -10.80
CA SER A 363 -9.36 -1.41 -10.43
C SER A 363 -8.59 -1.00 -11.67
N GLN A 364 -7.82 0.10 -11.57
CA GLN A 364 -7.00 0.59 -12.67
C GLN A 364 -5.85 1.46 -12.17
N PHE A 365 -4.68 1.34 -12.75
CA PHE A 365 -3.49 2.15 -12.43
C PHE A 365 -3.18 2.24 -10.92
N GLY A 366 -3.43 1.16 -10.17
CA GLY A 366 -3.25 1.11 -8.72
C GLY A 366 -4.34 1.82 -7.91
N LEU A 367 -5.46 2.18 -8.54
CA LEU A 367 -6.65 2.69 -7.89
C LEU A 367 -7.66 1.56 -7.69
N ILE A 368 -8.30 1.55 -6.54
CA ILE A 368 -9.43 0.66 -6.24
C ILE A 368 -10.70 1.49 -6.36
N GLY A 369 -11.72 0.96 -7.00
CA GLY A 369 -12.95 1.68 -7.23
C GLY A 369 -14.19 0.82 -7.33
N HIS A 370 -15.31 1.51 -7.47
CA HIS A 370 -16.63 0.95 -7.76
C HIS A 370 -17.37 1.86 -8.72
N THR A 371 -18.08 1.29 -9.66
CA THR A 371 -18.91 2.05 -10.61
C THR A 371 -20.31 1.46 -10.71
N GLY A 372 -21.23 2.27 -11.20
CA GLY A 372 -22.61 1.88 -11.48
C GLY A 372 -23.40 3.05 -12.02
N ILE A 373 -24.61 2.80 -12.45
CA ILE A 373 -25.54 3.82 -12.92
C ILE A 373 -26.57 4.09 -11.81
N GLN A 374 -26.64 5.32 -11.36
CA GLN A 374 -27.76 5.80 -10.55
C GLN A 374 -28.98 5.95 -11.47
N PRO A 375 -30.08 5.23 -11.23
CA PRO A 375 -31.30 5.38 -12.01
C PRO A 375 -31.90 6.78 -11.87
N ALA A 376 -32.63 7.21 -12.86
CA ALA A 376 -33.45 8.41 -12.77
C ALA A 376 -34.49 8.27 -11.63
N THR A 377 -34.70 9.36 -10.91
CA THR A 377 -35.70 9.49 -9.84
C THR A 377 -36.47 10.79 -10.01
N ASP A 378 -37.52 11.01 -9.24
CA ASP A 378 -38.30 12.28 -9.27
C ASP A 378 -37.42 13.50 -8.96
N THR A 379 -36.35 13.31 -8.18
CA THR A 379 -35.39 14.37 -7.85
C THR A 379 -34.15 14.37 -8.76
N HIS A 380 -33.90 13.29 -9.50
CA HIS A 380 -32.80 13.12 -10.43
C HIS A 380 -33.33 12.64 -11.77
N LYS A 381 -33.59 13.58 -12.65
CA LYS A 381 -34.36 13.33 -13.90
C LYS A 381 -33.63 12.42 -14.90
N PHE A 382 -32.31 12.28 -14.80
CA PHE A 382 -31.49 11.53 -15.77
C PHE A 382 -30.64 10.46 -15.09
N PRO A 383 -30.42 9.32 -15.74
CA PRO A 383 -29.46 8.34 -15.26
C PRO A 383 -28.07 8.96 -15.20
N THR A 384 -27.33 8.67 -14.12
CA THR A 384 -26.01 9.22 -13.90
C THR A 384 -25.00 8.09 -13.71
N ARG A 385 -23.97 8.02 -14.54
CA ARG A 385 -22.83 7.12 -14.31
C ARG A 385 -22.04 7.65 -13.12
N ILE A 386 -21.89 6.85 -12.09
CA ILE A 386 -21.09 7.14 -10.92
C ILE A 386 -19.87 6.22 -10.91
N ALA A 387 -18.70 6.79 -10.67
CA ALA A 387 -17.50 6.03 -10.36
C ALA A 387 -16.78 6.67 -9.19
N VAL A 388 -16.39 5.86 -8.22
CA VAL A 388 -15.58 6.26 -7.07
C VAL A 388 -14.27 5.52 -7.11
N LEU A 389 -13.15 6.24 -7.06
CA LEU A 389 -11.80 5.70 -7.11
C LEU A 389 -11.00 6.20 -5.91
N TYR A 390 -10.23 5.32 -5.31
CA TYR A 390 -9.39 5.63 -4.16
C TYR A 390 -7.91 5.62 -4.52
N GLN A 391 -7.21 6.67 -4.06
CA GLN A 391 -5.75 6.73 -4.03
C GLN A 391 -5.30 7.17 -2.65
N ASN A 392 -4.80 6.27 -1.86
CA ASN A 392 -4.46 6.54 -0.46
C ASN A 392 -5.69 7.08 0.28
N ARG A 393 -5.61 8.34 0.78
CA ARG A 393 -6.72 9.03 1.46
C ARG A 393 -7.56 9.92 0.53
N ARG A 394 -7.22 9.98 -0.74
CA ARG A 394 -8.02 10.73 -1.71
C ARG A 394 -9.13 9.87 -2.26
N VAL A 395 -10.30 10.44 -2.35
CA VAL A 395 -11.43 9.89 -3.07
C VAL A 395 -11.68 10.76 -4.30
N TYR A 396 -11.70 10.11 -5.45
CA TYR A 396 -12.08 10.74 -6.72
C TYR A 396 -13.49 10.26 -7.06
N ILE A 397 -14.39 11.20 -7.28
CA ILE A 397 -15.78 10.94 -7.59
C ILE A 397 -16.01 11.46 -9.00
N LEU A 398 -16.29 10.56 -9.94
CA LEU A 398 -16.57 10.86 -11.32
C LEU A 398 -18.06 10.64 -11.57
N GLN A 399 -18.71 11.63 -12.19
CA GLN A 399 -20.15 11.61 -12.47
C GLN A 399 -20.38 11.99 -13.93
N GLY A 400 -20.85 11.03 -14.72
CA GLY A 400 -21.27 11.23 -16.11
C GLY A 400 -22.78 11.44 -16.16
N ILE A 401 -23.20 12.60 -16.59
CA ILE A 401 -24.62 13.03 -16.62
C ILE A 401 -24.99 13.35 -18.06
N VAL A 402 -26.06 12.74 -18.55
CA VAL A 402 -26.71 13.11 -19.79
C VAL A 402 -27.74 14.17 -19.42
N GLN A 403 -27.70 15.32 -20.10
CA GLN A 403 -28.74 16.37 -20.01
C GLN A 403 -29.74 16.13 -21.14
N ALA A 404 -31.04 16.43 -20.93
CA ALA A 404 -31.99 16.33 -22.02
C ALA A 404 -31.56 17.25 -23.16
N GLU A 405 -31.69 16.75 -24.38
CA GLU A 405 -31.56 17.59 -25.56
C GLU A 405 -32.36 18.88 -25.37
N ALA A 406 -31.68 20.02 -25.48
CA ALA A 406 -32.38 21.26 -25.73
C ALA A 406 -33.11 21.04 -27.04
N THR A 407 -34.46 20.99 -27.00
CA THR A 407 -35.29 20.97 -28.19
C THR A 407 -34.83 22.11 -29.07
N VAL A 408 -34.13 21.79 -30.15
CA VAL A 408 -33.89 22.73 -31.24
C VAL A 408 -35.26 23.05 -31.82
N ALA A 409 -35.76 24.20 -31.47
CA ALA A 409 -37.00 24.73 -32.06
C ALA A 409 -36.78 24.78 -33.58
N GLU A 410 -37.47 23.91 -34.30
CA GLU A 410 -37.58 23.96 -35.74
C GLU A 410 -38.15 25.33 -36.14
N ASN A 411 -37.30 26.21 -36.60
CA ASN A 411 -37.70 27.28 -37.50
C ASN A 411 -37.69 26.73 -38.92
N SER A 412 -38.75 25.99 -39.27
CA SER A 412 -39.07 25.67 -40.65
C SER A 412 -40.35 26.42 -41.03
N GLU A 413 -40.19 27.64 -41.48
CA GLU A 413 -41.16 28.23 -42.40
C GLU A 413 -40.44 28.71 -43.65
N ASN A 414 -40.98 28.20 -44.76
CA ASN A 414 -40.80 28.63 -46.14
C ASN A 414 -39.62 28.12 -46.95
N SER A 415 -39.85 27.06 -47.67
CA SER A 415 -39.87 27.15 -49.14
C SER A 415 -40.48 25.91 -49.78
N SER A 416 -41.69 26.10 -50.30
CA SER A 416 -42.33 25.19 -51.26
C SER A 416 -41.65 25.31 -52.62
N ALA A 417 -41.44 24.21 -53.31
CA ALA A 417 -41.78 23.94 -54.68
C ALA A 417 -40.78 22.99 -55.41
N ALA A 418 -41.42 22.08 -56.12
CA ALA A 418 -41.01 21.38 -57.35
C ALA A 418 -40.22 20.03 -57.17
N LYS A 419 -40.99 18.96 -57.12
CA LYS A 419 -41.37 18.02 -58.22
C LYS A 419 -40.26 17.33 -59.00
N THR A 420 -40.36 16.02 -58.93
CA THR A 420 -40.38 14.96 -59.97
C THR A 420 -39.08 14.35 -60.46
N ALA A 421 -39.05 13.07 -60.24
CA ALA A 421 -38.88 11.95 -61.20
C ALA A 421 -37.52 11.32 -61.48
N LYS A 422 -37.58 10.01 -61.30
CA LYS A 422 -36.99 8.90 -62.10
C LYS A 422 -35.55 8.46 -61.78
N GLU A 423 -35.47 7.28 -61.22
CA GLU A 423 -35.24 5.92 -61.79
C GLU A 423 -33.84 5.65 -62.34
N GLU A 424 -33.29 4.54 -61.82
CA GLU A 424 -32.40 3.55 -62.40
C GLU A 424 -30.90 3.92 -62.63
N THR A 425 -29.92 3.24 -62.16
CA THR A 425 -29.48 1.85 -62.27
C THR A 425 -28.12 1.64 -61.67
N LYS A 426 -27.97 0.50 -61.01
CA LYS A 426 -26.82 -0.47 -61.00
C LYS A 426 -25.35 -0.03 -60.78
N ASP A 427 -24.81 -0.77 -59.82
CA ASP A 427 -23.48 -1.40 -59.76
C ASP A 427 -22.22 -0.55 -59.61
N SER A 428 -21.63 -0.64 -58.47
CA SER A 428 -20.31 -1.27 -58.34
C SER A 428 -19.80 -1.22 -56.88
N ASP A 429 -19.41 -2.36 -56.37
CA ASP A 429 -18.69 -2.62 -55.14
C ASP A 429 -17.52 -1.67 -54.93
N LYS A 430 -17.54 -0.94 -53.80
CA LYS A 430 -16.33 -0.56 -53.07
C LYS A 430 -16.67 -0.57 -51.59
N GLU A 431 -16.18 -1.56 -50.89
CA GLU A 431 -16.06 -1.58 -49.46
C GLU A 431 -15.44 -0.26 -48.95
N SER A 432 -16.22 0.54 -48.25
CA SER A 432 -15.75 1.64 -47.43
C SER A 432 -15.49 1.12 -46.02
N PRO A 433 -14.42 1.57 -45.33
CA PRO A 433 -14.05 1.03 -44.03
C PRO A 433 -15.11 1.38 -43.01
N ASN A 434 -15.50 0.36 -42.27
CA ASN A 434 -16.34 0.29 -41.07
C ASN A 434 -16.45 1.61 -40.30
N LYS A 435 -17.54 2.35 -40.47
CA LYS A 435 -17.96 3.38 -39.52
C LYS A 435 -18.48 2.64 -38.29
N SER A 436 -17.66 2.59 -37.23
CA SER A 436 -18.10 2.17 -35.90
C SER A 436 -19.37 2.96 -35.54
N GLU A 437 -20.41 2.25 -35.11
CA GLU A 437 -21.63 2.89 -34.54
C GLU A 437 -21.24 3.92 -33.48
N PRO A 438 -21.97 5.07 -33.42
CA PRO A 438 -21.68 6.09 -32.42
C PRO A 438 -21.86 5.49 -31.02
N LYS A 439 -20.81 5.57 -30.20
CA LYS A 439 -20.83 5.10 -28.81
C LYS A 439 -21.91 5.86 -28.03
N THR A 440 -22.65 5.15 -27.20
CA THR A 440 -23.57 5.78 -26.24
C THR A 440 -22.81 6.68 -25.27
N ASP A 441 -23.48 7.67 -24.67
CA ASP A 441 -22.85 8.57 -23.68
C ASP A 441 -22.25 7.78 -22.51
N ASP A 442 -22.93 6.73 -22.05
CA ASP A 442 -22.43 5.88 -20.97
C ASP A 442 -21.14 5.14 -21.37
N GLU A 443 -21.06 4.66 -22.60
CA GLU A 443 -19.82 4.05 -23.11
C GLU A 443 -18.68 5.09 -23.22
N GLN A 444 -18.99 6.34 -23.57
CA GLN A 444 -18.02 7.43 -23.59
C GLN A 444 -17.55 7.80 -22.19
N PHE A 445 -18.46 7.87 -21.19
CA PHE A 445 -18.13 8.09 -19.79
C PHE A 445 -17.21 6.97 -19.27
N MET A 446 -17.58 5.72 -19.50
CA MET A 446 -16.77 4.59 -19.05
C MET A 446 -15.42 4.52 -19.76
N ALA A 447 -15.35 4.86 -21.04
CA ALA A 447 -14.07 4.95 -21.74
C ALA A 447 -13.16 5.99 -21.10
N SER A 448 -13.68 7.17 -20.76
CA SER A 448 -12.93 8.21 -20.05
C SER A 448 -12.57 7.80 -18.62
N ILE A 449 -13.50 7.24 -17.86
CA ILE A 449 -13.27 6.75 -16.50
C ILE A 449 -12.15 5.71 -16.47
N ARG A 450 -12.10 4.82 -17.44
CA ARG A 450 -11.03 3.80 -17.57
C ARG A 450 -9.65 4.37 -17.90
N THR A 451 -9.57 5.61 -18.37
CA THR A 451 -8.29 6.31 -18.58
C THR A 451 -7.83 7.07 -17.34
N PHE A 452 -8.72 7.25 -16.36
CA PHE A 452 -8.42 8.01 -15.15
C PHE A 452 -7.26 7.34 -14.38
N ARG A 453 -6.21 8.12 -14.15
CA ARG A 453 -4.98 7.64 -13.52
C ARG A 453 -4.39 8.69 -12.59
N PRO A 454 -3.71 8.29 -11.51
CA PRO A 454 -2.99 9.24 -10.69
C PRO A 454 -1.98 10.00 -11.54
N SER A 455 -2.06 11.33 -11.53
CA SER A 455 -1.00 12.17 -12.04
C SER A 455 -0.03 12.44 -10.90
N ARG A 456 1.16 11.91 -10.99
CA ARG A 456 2.26 12.46 -10.23
C ARG A 456 2.50 13.85 -10.81
N SER A 457 2.46 14.89 -9.96
CA SER A 457 2.63 16.27 -10.39
C SER A 457 3.72 16.36 -11.44
N ALA A 458 3.32 16.79 -12.62
CA ALA A 458 4.22 16.90 -13.76
C ALA A 458 5.21 18.06 -13.55
N ARG A 459 6.22 17.84 -12.73
CA ARG A 459 7.53 18.12 -13.27
C ARG A 459 7.78 17.00 -14.26
N ARG A 460 7.83 17.30 -15.54
CA ARG A 460 8.50 16.50 -16.57
C ARG A 460 9.93 16.25 -16.07
N SER A 461 10.05 15.29 -15.20
CA SER A 461 11.31 14.70 -14.89
C SER A 461 11.42 13.56 -15.89
N THR A 462 12.33 13.66 -16.79
CA THR A 462 13.06 12.55 -17.39
C THR A 462 13.79 11.77 -16.27
N ALA A 463 13.22 11.69 -15.08
CA ALA A 463 13.79 11.03 -13.94
C ALA A 463 13.71 9.54 -14.20
N LYS A 464 14.84 9.00 -14.63
CA LYS A 464 15.10 7.58 -14.58
C LYS A 464 14.93 7.13 -13.14
N SER A 465 14.36 5.95 -12.94
CA SER A 465 14.34 5.29 -11.64
C SER A 465 15.78 5.25 -11.11
N LYS A 466 15.95 5.68 -9.88
CA LYS A 466 17.26 5.66 -9.24
C LYS A 466 17.56 4.28 -8.71
N THR A 467 18.82 3.91 -8.71
CA THR A 467 19.30 2.61 -8.22
C THR A 467 20.36 2.77 -7.16
N LEU A 468 20.42 1.82 -6.28
CA LEU A 468 21.41 1.71 -5.23
C LEU A 468 22.69 1.11 -5.79
N HIS A 469 23.82 1.72 -5.52
CA HIS A 469 25.13 1.23 -5.91
C HIS A 469 26.12 1.31 -4.76
N TYR A 470 27.15 0.46 -4.79
CA TYR A 470 28.21 0.46 -3.79
C TYR A 470 29.52 0.93 -4.40
N VAL A 471 30.20 1.83 -3.70
CA VAL A 471 31.52 2.34 -4.07
C VAL A 471 32.46 2.31 -2.88
N LYS A 472 33.75 2.14 -3.12
CA LYS A 472 34.76 2.29 -2.06
C LYS A 472 35.05 3.76 -1.82
N ALA A 473 34.97 4.19 -0.56
CA ALA A 473 35.41 5.51 -0.12
C ALA A 473 36.94 5.64 -0.23
N ASN A 474 37.41 6.83 -0.55
CA ASN A 474 38.83 7.20 -0.50
C ASN A 474 39.02 8.37 0.48
N GLU A 475 40.26 8.86 0.63
CA GLU A 475 40.60 9.94 1.57
C GLU A 475 39.83 11.26 1.36
N ARG A 476 39.27 11.46 0.15
CA ARG A 476 38.51 12.68 -0.22
C ARG A 476 37.02 12.46 -0.18
N THR A 477 36.55 11.25 0.10
CA THR A 477 35.13 10.93 0.07
C THR A 477 34.44 11.47 1.32
N THR A 478 33.49 12.40 1.11
CA THR A 478 32.59 12.90 2.14
C THR A 478 31.15 12.88 1.64
N PHE A 479 30.17 12.75 2.53
CA PHE A 479 28.78 12.81 2.13
C PHE A 479 28.38 14.17 1.57
N ALA A 480 28.97 15.25 2.05
CA ALA A 480 28.81 16.58 1.48
C ALA A 480 29.29 16.68 0.02
N LEU A 481 30.41 16.02 -0.31
CA LEU A 481 30.94 15.97 -1.68
C LEU A 481 30.04 15.10 -2.57
N LEU A 482 29.64 13.94 -2.10
CA LEU A 482 28.74 13.04 -2.82
C LEU A 482 27.39 13.71 -3.11
N ALA A 483 26.85 14.48 -2.17
CA ALA A 483 25.59 15.20 -2.33
C ALA A 483 25.59 16.24 -3.46
N LYS A 484 26.76 16.70 -3.91
CA LYS A 484 26.87 17.59 -5.07
C LYS A 484 26.63 16.86 -6.40
N HIS A 485 26.85 15.55 -6.43
CA HIS A 485 26.75 14.72 -7.63
C HIS A 485 25.51 13.81 -7.65
N VAL A 486 24.87 13.64 -6.49
CA VAL A 486 23.68 12.82 -6.31
C VAL A 486 22.53 13.73 -5.90
N ASN A 487 21.40 13.68 -6.62
CA ASN A 487 20.22 14.46 -6.25
C ASN A 487 19.08 13.51 -5.84
N ILE A 488 18.89 13.33 -4.54
CA ILE A 488 17.76 12.58 -3.97
C ILE A 488 16.80 13.49 -3.19
N GLY A 489 16.91 14.80 -3.35
CA GLY A 489 16.01 15.80 -2.79
C GLY A 489 16.73 16.87 -1.95
N LYS A 490 15.95 17.69 -1.24
CA LYS A 490 16.44 18.83 -0.45
C LYS A 490 17.51 18.43 0.60
N TYR A 491 17.42 17.21 1.13
CA TYR A 491 18.27 16.74 2.24
C TYR A 491 19.21 15.61 1.78
N THR A 492 19.76 15.71 0.58
CA THR A 492 20.59 14.66 -0.05
C THR A 492 21.73 14.18 0.84
N GLU A 493 22.47 15.10 1.49
CA GLU A 493 23.58 14.75 2.38
C GLU A 493 23.12 13.93 3.59
N ASP A 494 22.08 14.37 4.28
CA ASP A 494 21.50 13.65 5.41
C ASP A 494 20.95 12.28 5.00
N GLN A 495 20.32 12.21 3.83
CA GLN A 495 19.81 10.93 3.29
C GLN A 495 20.93 9.97 2.93
N LEU A 496 22.06 10.45 2.40
CA LEU A 496 23.25 9.61 2.17
C LEU A 496 23.84 9.12 3.49
N ARG A 497 23.87 9.95 4.54
CA ARG A 497 24.28 9.50 5.89
C ARG A 497 23.33 8.43 6.44
N LEU A 498 22.01 8.64 6.34
CA LEU A 498 21.01 7.63 6.74
C LEU A 498 21.22 6.32 5.99
N LEU A 499 21.37 6.40 4.67
CA LEU A 499 21.55 5.25 3.80
C LEU A 499 22.76 4.38 4.20
N ASN A 500 23.76 5.00 4.80
CA ASN A 500 25.02 4.38 5.20
C ASN A 500 25.20 4.21 6.73
N GLY A 501 24.17 4.53 7.53
CA GLY A 501 24.24 4.39 8.99
C GLY A 501 25.10 5.46 9.71
N TYR A 502 25.39 6.60 9.06
CA TYR A 502 26.21 7.68 9.61
C TYR A 502 25.40 8.89 10.12
N TYR A 503 24.09 8.82 10.08
CA TYR A 503 23.24 9.93 10.54
C TYR A 503 23.28 10.06 12.08
N PRO A 504 23.24 11.28 12.66
CA PRO A 504 23.17 12.58 11.98
C PRO A 504 24.54 13.18 11.59
N ARG A 505 25.63 12.58 12.01
CA ARG A 505 27.00 13.05 11.78
C ARG A 505 27.91 11.86 11.60
N GLY A 506 28.85 11.98 10.72
CA GLY A 506 29.82 10.95 10.41
C GLY A 506 30.22 11.02 8.95
N GLU A 507 31.41 10.52 8.66
CA GLU A 507 31.95 10.42 7.30
C GLU A 507 32.58 9.04 7.12
N PRO A 508 32.56 8.48 5.90
CA PRO A 508 33.11 7.17 5.62
C PRO A 508 34.64 7.20 5.74
N LYS A 509 35.21 6.09 6.19
CA LYS A 509 36.66 5.91 6.22
C LYS A 509 37.18 5.45 4.86
N PRO A 510 38.42 5.80 4.49
CA PRO A 510 39.05 5.27 3.28
C PRO A 510 39.03 3.74 3.25
N GLY A 511 38.62 3.17 2.12
CA GLY A 511 38.50 1.72 1.94
C GLY A 511 37.13 1.13 2.31
N GLU A 512 36.27 1.84 3.03
CA GLU A 512 34.91 1.40 3.34
C GLU A 512 34.03 1.38 2.09
N TRP A 513 33.15 0.40 2.02
CA TRP A 513 32.09 0.36 1.02
C TRP A 513 30.89 1.19 1.49
N ILE A 514 30.49 2.14 0.65
CA ILE A 514 29.36 3.02 0.90
C ILE A 514 28.32 2.90 -0.21
N LYS A 515 27.09 3.10 0.17
CA LYS A 515 25.93 3.17 -0.74
C LYS A 515 25.82 4.57 -1.33
N ILE A 516 25.64 4.61 -2.64
CA ILE A 516 25.27 5.82 -3.38
C ILE A 516 24.03 5.54 -4.23
N VAL A 517 23.42 6.60 -4.72
CA VAL A 517 22.21 6.52 -5.56
C VAL A 517 22.52 7.14 -6.91
N LYS A 518 22.27 6.40 -7.98
CA LYS A 518 22.48 6.87 -9.37
C LYS A 518 21.17 6.90 -10.16
#